data_ca06e0357a3bcf61bf577e3f8cf9933a
#
_entry.id   ca06e0357a3bcf61bf577e3f8cf9933a
#
_cell.length_a   1.000
_cell.length_b   1.000
_cell.length_c   1.000
_cell.angle_alpha   90.00
_cell.angle_beta   90.00
_cell.angle_gamma   90.00
#
_symmetry.space_group_name_H-M   'P 1'
#
loop_
_entity.id
_entity.type
_entity.pdbx_description
1 polymer ?
#
loop_
_entity_poly.entity_id
_entity_poly.type
_entity_poly.pdbx_seq_one_letter_code
_entity_poly.pdbx_strand_id
1 'polypeptide(L)'
;MALIVQKFGGSSVKDRDRIFNVARIVANTHNAGNDVVVVVSAQGDTTDDLIAKAAEISHDPSAREMDMLLATGEQISISLLSMALNEIGCHAISLTGWQAGFRTDRAYTKARITRLETERISSELERNRVVVVAGFQGLNKLDDITTLGRGGSDTSAVAIAAALHADRCQIFTDVEGVYTADPRKVRNTRKLEEITFDEMLELASLGAQVLNNRSVELAKKYNVELEVLSSLNPVPGTIVKEVVKDMEGMLIKGVAKDTDVAVITILNVPDEPGTSFKIFGLLA
;
A
#
# COMPACT_ATOMS: atom_id res chain seq x y z
N MET A 1 10.42 23.24 3.37
CA MET A 1 9.34 22.44 3.96
C MET A 1 8.90 21.48 2.85
N ALA A 2 9.09 20.20 3.03
CA ALA A 2 8.69 19.19 2.05
C ALA A 2 7.39 18.51 2.53
N LEU A 3 6.58 18.03 1.58
CA LEU A 3 5.43 17.19 1.89
C LEU A 3 5.83 15.71 1.72
N ILE A 4 5.71 14.95 2.79
CA ILE A 4 6.10 13.54 2.83
C ILE A 4 4.88 12.69 3.15
N VAL A 5 4.61 11.71 2.28
CA VAL A 5 3.60 10.68 2.53
C VAL A 5 4.31 9.43 3.05
N GLN A 6 3.91 8.94 4.22
CA GLN A 6 4.48 7.75 4.85
C GLN A 6 3.41 6.67 4.99
N LYS A 7 3.66 5.47 4.46
CA LYS A 7 2.75 4.34 4.63
C LYS A 7 3.36 3.30 5.56
N PHE A 8 2.57 2.81 6.51
CA PHE A 8 2.95 1.72 7.41
C PHE A 8 2.00 0.53 7.27
N GLY A 9 2.58 -0.66 7.05
CA GLY A 9 1.83 -1.92 6.98
C GLY A 9 1.34 -2.40 8.35
N GLY A 10 0.45 -3.40 8.36
CA GLY A 10 -0.16 -3.95 9.58
C GLY A 10 0.87 -4.45 10.60
N SER A 11 1.95 -5.08 10.17
CA SER A 11 3.05 -5.53 11.04
C SER A 11 3.76 -4.38 11.76
N SER A 12 3.77 -3.18 11.16
CA SER A 12 4.38 -1.98 11.75
C SER A 12 3.53 -1.33 12.85
N VAL A 13 2.24 -1.65 12.93
CA VAL A 13 1.29 -1.08 13.90
C VAL A 13 0.57 -2.15 14.75
N LYS A 14 1.08 -3.38 14.76
CA LYS A 14 0.39 -4.55 15.32
C LYS A 14 0.16 -4.50 16.83
N ASP A 15 1.01 -3.78 17.56
CA ASP A 15 0.98 -3.70 19.02
C ASP A 15 1.41 -2.30 19.50
N ARG A 16 1.29 -2.06 20.81
CA ARG A 16 1.63 -0.77 21.45
C ARG A 16 3.06 -0.30 21.13
N ASP A 17 4.03 -1.19 21.22
CA ASP A 17 5.44 -0.80 21.06
C ASP A 17 5.74 -0.42 19.61
N ARG A 18 5.12 -1.13 18.65
CA ARG A 18 5.18 -0.82 17.23
C ARG A 18 4.50 0.50 16.90
N ILE A 19 3.33 0.77 17.47
CA ILE A 19 2.61 2.04 17.29
C ILE A 19 3.48 3.20 17.79
N PHE A 20 4.10 3.11 18.98
CA PHE A 20 4.99 4.15 19.47
C PHE A 20 6.28 4.26 18.65
N ASN A 21 6.78 3.17 18.07
CA ASN A 21 7.90 3.23 17.14
C ASN A 21 7.53 4.03 15.87
N VAL A 22 6.39 3.73 15.26
CA VAL A 22 5.86 4.49 14.12
C VAL A 22 5.63 5.96 14.50
N ALA A 23 5.02 6.21 15.65
CA ALA A 23 4.80 7.58 16.12
C ALA A 23 6.10 8.39 16.22
N ARG A 24 7.21 7.78 16.71
CA ARG A 24 8.53 8.45 16.74
C ARG A 24 9.09 8.71 15.35
N ILE A 25 8.97 7.76 14.41
CA ILE A 25 9.41 7.94 13.00
C ILE A 25 8.68 9.13 12.39
N VAL A 26 7.35 9.17 12.51
CA VAL A 26 6.51 10.24 12.00
C VAL A 26 6.84 11.59 12.65
N ALA A 27 6.93 11.62 13.98
CA ALA A 27 7.27 12.83 14.72
C ALA A 27 8.64 13.38 14.35
N ASN A 28 9.66 12.53 14.15
CA ASN A 28 10.98 12.94 13.70
C ASN A 28 10.92 13.60 12.31
N THR A 29 10.13 13.04 11.39
CA THR A 29 9.94 13.61 10.05
C THR A 29 9.25 14.96 10.13
N HIS A 30 8.19 15.08 10.93
CA HIS A 30 7.45 16.34 11.14
C HIS A 30 8.31 17.40 11.83
N ASN A 31 9.02 17.04 12.89
CA ASN A 31 9.89 17.95 13.65
C ASN A 31 11.11 18.44 12.84
N ALA A 32 11.48 17.73 11.77
CA ALA A 32 12.46 18.20 10.79
C ALA A 32 11.94 19.32 9.89
N GLY A 33 10.69 19.80 10.10
CA GLY A 33 10.07 20.89 9.37
C GLY A 33 9.31 20.46 8.13
N ASN A 34 8.84 19.21 8.06
CA ASN A 34 8.07 18.70 6.94
C ASN A 34 6.57 18.57 7.26
N ASP A 35 5.73 18.73 6.26
CA ASP A 35 4.35 18.28 6.30
C ASP A 35 4.29 16.76 6.14
N VAL A 36 3.48 16.09 6.95
CA VAL A 36 3.42 14.63 6.95
C VAL A 36 1.99 14.12 6.87
N VAL A 37 1.74 13.30 5.84
CA VAL A 37 0.54 12.46 5.76
C VAL A 37 0.94 11.02 5.97
N VAL A 38 0.29 10.34 6.92
CA VAL A 38 0.55 8.94 7.26
C VAL A 38 -0.61 8.08 6.80
N VAL A 39 -0.34 7.01 6.07
CA VAL A 39 -1.35 6.01 5.70
C VAL A 39 -1.05 4.71 6.43
N VAL A 40 -2.04 4.14 7.10
CA VAL A 40 -1.87 2.88 7.83
C VAL A 40 -2.83 1.81 7.36
N SER A 41 -2.38 0.55 7.46
CA SER A 41 -3.20 -0.65 7.30
C SER A 41 -3.81 -1.05 8.65
N ALA A 42 -4.76 -1.99 8.64
CA ALA A 42 -5.24 -2.67 9.84
C ALA A 42 -4.07 -3.32 10.61
N GLN A 43 -4.20 -3.46 11.93
CA GLN A 43 -3.15 -4.00 12.80
C GLN A 43 -2.94 -5.50 12.56
N GLY A 44 -1.70 -5.94 12.34
CA GLY A 44 -1.33 -7.35 12.26
C GLY A 44 -2.26 -8.14 11.34
N ASP A 45 -2.91 -9.15 11.90
CA ASP A 45 -3.79 -10.09 11.20
C ASP A 45 -5.29 -9.70 11.30
N THR A 46 -5.60 -8.47 11.77
CA THR A 46 -7.00 -8.01 12.00
C THR A 46 -7.90 -8.22 10.78
N THR A 47 -7.40 -8.00 9.56
CA THR A 47 -8.19 -8.21 8.33
C THR A 47 -8.59 -9.66 8.16
N ASP A 48 -7.67 -10.59 8.39
CA ASP A 48 -7.92 -12.04 8.30
C ASP A 48 -8.87 -12.51 9.43
N ASP A 49 -8.72 -11.96 10.65
CA ASP A 49 -9.63 -12.20 11.76
C ASP A 49 -11.06 -11.74 11.45
N LEU A 50 -11.22 -10.58 10.80
CA LEU A 50 -12.53 -10.07 10.39
C LEU A 50 -13.16 -10.94 9.30
N ILE A 51 -12.37 -11.43 8.35
CA ILE A 51 -12.82 -12.38 7.33
C ILE A 51 -13.28 -13.70 7.99
N ALA A 52 -12.50 -14.23 8.94
CA ALA A 52 -12.86 -15.43 9.67
C ALA A 52 -14.18 -15.25 10.44
N LYS A 53 -14.36 -14.12 11.13
CA LYS A 53 -15.63 -13.80 11.82
C LYS A 53 -16.81 -13.71 10.87
N ALA A 54 -16.65 -13.13 9.69
CA ALA A 54 -17.70 -13.09 8.68
C ALA A 54 -18.09 -14.51 8.22
N ALA A 55 -17.12 -15.39 8.03
CA ALA A 55 -17.34 -16.78 7.63
C ALA A 55 -18.09 -17.62 8.70
N GLU A 56 -17.96 -17.29 9.99
CA GLU A 56 -18.75 -17.90 11.08
C GLU A 56 -20.24 -17.54 10.99
N ILE A 57 -20.58 -16.40 10.39
CA ILE A 57 -21.96 -15.90 10.28
C ILE A 57 -22.60 -16.31 8.94
N SER A 58 -21.83 -16.26 7.85
CA SER A 58 -22.35 -16.55 6.51
C SER A 58 -21.28 -17.23 5.64
N HIS A 59 -21.70 -18.26 4.92
CA HIS A 59 -20.83 -18.91 3.92
C HIS A 59 -20.63 -18.04 2.67
N ASP A 60 -21.55 -17.13 2.40
CA ASP A 60 -21.52 -16.22 1.24
C ASP A 60 -21.98 -14.82 1.70
N PRO A 61 -21.11 -14.09 2.44
CA PRO A 61 -21.44 -12.75 2.89
C PRO A 61 -21.44 -11.78 1.68
N SER A 62 -22.41 -10.87 1.63
CA SER A 62 -22.43 -9.88 0.56
C SER A 62 -21.16 -9.02 0.57
N ALA A 63 -20.61 -8.74 -0.60
CA ALA A 63 -19.38 -7.96 -0.77
C ALA A 63 -19.49 -6.55 -0.15
N ARG A 64 -20.69 -5.96 -0.16
CA ARG A 64 -20.97 -4.67 0.47
C ARG A 64 -20.78 -4.73 1.99
N GLU A 65 -21.30 -5.78 2.67
CA GLU A 65 -21.16 -5.93 4.11
C GLU A 65 -19.72 -6.34 4.51
N MET A 66 -19.03 -7.08 3.63
CA MET A 66 -17.61 -7.35 3.82
C MET A 66 -16.80 -6.06 3.83
N ASP A 67 -17.02 -5.15 2.89
CA ASP A 67 -16.31 -3.87 2.85
C ASP A 67 -16.60 -3.02 4.08
N MET A 68 -17.85 -2.99 4.54
CA MET A 68 -18.24 -2.32 5.78
C MET A 68 -17.48 -2.89 6.99
N LEU A 69 -17.39 -4.21 7.10
CA LEU A 69 -16.70 -4.90 8.19
C LEU A 69 -15.19 -4.67 8.13
N LEU A 70 -14.57 -4.92 6.97
CA LEU A 70 -13.12 -4.83 6.81
C LEU A 70 -12.58 -3.42 7.05
N ALA A 71 -13.33 -2.39 6.63
CA ALA A 71 -12.93 -0.98 6.85
C ALA A 71 -12.77 -0.60 8.34
N THR A 72 -13.30 -1.37 9.28
CA THR A 72 -13.16 -1.10 10.72
C THR A 72 -11.72 -1.30 11.21
N GLY A 73 -10.95 -2.18 10.57
CA GLY A 73 -9.57 -2.48 10.97
C GLY A 73 -8.64 -1.26 10.91
N GLU A 74 -8.68 -0.54 9.80
CA GLU A 74 -7.87 0.68 9.63
C GLU A 74 -8.34 1.81 10.55
N GLN A 75 -9.64 1.88 10.89
CA GLN A 75 -10.16 2.87 11.84
C GLN A 75 -9.56 2.71 13.23
N ILE A 76 -9.34 1.47 13.68
CA ILE A 76 -8.61 1.18 14.92
C ILE A 76 -7.18 1.71 14.83
N SER A 77 -6.48 1.38 13.75
CA SER A 77 -5.07 1.76 13.55
C SER A 77 -4.86 3.27 13.53
N ILE A 78 -5.67 4.03 12.77
CA ILE A 78 -5.54 5.49 12.70
C ILE A 78 -5.80 6.17 14.03
N SER A 79 -6.79 5.66 14.78
CA SER A 79 -7.15 6.22 16.08
C SER A 79 -6.02 6.03 17.09
N LEU A 80 -5.50 4.81 17.21
CA LEU A 80 -4.42 4.47 18.13
C LEU A 80 -3.11 5.20 17.78
N LEU A 81 -2.76 5.28 16.50
CA LEU A 81 -1.56 6.01 16.08
C LEU A 81 -1.69 7.52 16.33
N SER A 82 -2.84 8.11 16.07
CA SER A 82 -3.09 9.52 16.37
C SER A 82 -3.04 9.83 17.86
N MET A 83 -3.56 8.93 18.71
CA MET A 83 -3.43 9.03 20.16
C MET A 83 -1.96 8.97 20.59
N ALA A 84 -1.18 8.04 20.03
CA ALA A 84 0.24 7.90 20.34
C ALA A 84 1.07 9.12 19.91
N LEU A 85 0.78 9.71 18.72
CA LEU A 85 1.42 10.93 18.25
C LEU A 85 1.12 12.11 19.18
N ASN A 86 -0.15 12.30 19.54
CA ASN A 86 -0.54 13.37 20.47
C ASN A 86 0.09 13.17 21.88
N GLU A 87 0.22 11.93 22.35
CA GLU A 87 0.85 11.62 23.64
C GLU A 87 2.31 12.03 23.68
N ILE A 88 3.04 11.89 22.55
CA ILE A 88 4.44 12.33 22.47
C ILE A 88 4.61 13.80 22.05
N GLY A 89 3.51 14.58 22.04
CA GLY A 89 3.54 16.01 21.73
C GLY A 89 3.52 16.38 20.24
N CYS A 90 3.28 15.41 19.36
CA CYS A 90 3.16 15.62 17.92
C CYS A 90 1.66 15.71 17.56
N HIS A 91 1.17 16.92 17.27
CA HIS A 91 -0.25 17.12 16.98
C HIS A 91 -0.69 16.36 15.72
N ALA A 92 -1.62 15.43 15.89
CA ALA A 92 -2.12 14.59 14.81
C ALA A 92 -3.64 14.50 14.80
N ILE A 93 -4.21 14.24 13.62
CA ILE A 93 -5.62 13.96 13.41
C ILE A 93 -5.78 12.69 12.55
N SER A 94 -6.72 11.83 12.93
CA SER A 94 -7.10 10.65 12.16
C SER A 94 -8.25 10.98 11.20
N LEU A 95 -8.13 10.49 9.96
CA LEU A 95 -9.19 10.57 8.94
C LEU A 95 -9.45 9.19 8.37
N THR A 96 -10.71 8.80 8.29
CA THR A 96 -11.13 7.63 7.49
C THR A 96 -10.86 7.92 6.00
N GLY A 97 -10.86 6.87 5.16
CA GLY A 97 -10.65 7.06 3.72
C GLY A 97 -11.62 8.06 3.09
N TRP A 98 -12.89 8.02 3.48
CA TRP A 98 -13.89 8.98 2.98
C TRP A 98 -13.75 10.40 3.55
N GLN A 99 -13.29 10.56 4.81
CA GLN A 99 -12.95 11.87 5.35
C GLN A 99 -11.72 12.48 4.70
N ALA A 100 -10.80 11.64 4.24
CA ALA A 100 -9.65 12.02 3.44
C ALA A 100 -9.99 12.27 1.96
N GLY A 101 -11.26 12.02 1.56
CA GLY A 101 -11.78 12.34 0.24
C GLY A 101 -11.66 11.24 -0.81
N PHE A 102 -11.41 9.98 -0.44
CA PHE A 102 -11.37 8.88 -1.39
C PHE A 102 -12.75 8.56 -1.95
N ARG A 103 -12.92 8.75 -3.27
CA ARG A 103 -14.08 8.33 -4.05
C ARG A 103 -13.72 7.15 -4.93
N THR A 104 -14.60 6.15 -4.99
CA THR A 104 -14.38 4.89 -5.69
C THR A 104 -15.51 4.55 -6.67
N ASP A 105 -15.29 3.53 -7.47
CA ASP A 105 -16.35 2.86 -8.22
C ASP A 105 -17.17 1.92 -7.30
N ARG A 106 -18.08 1.12 -7.88
CA ARG A 106 -18.97 0.21 -7.16
C ARG A 106 -18.45 -1.23 -7.06
N ALA A 107 -17.21 -1.48 -7.40
CA ALA A 107 -16.63 -2.82 -7.34
C ALA A 107 -16.22 -3.15 -5.90
N TYR A 108 -17.19 -3.56 -5.05
CA TYR A 108 -16.90 -3.95 -3.68
C TYR A 108 -15.75 -4.96 -3.60
N THR A 109 -14.98 -4.92 -2.54
CA THR A 109 -13.77 -5.72 -2.22
C THR A 109 -12.56 -5.49 -3.12
N LYS A 110 -12.73 -4.84 -4.27
CA LYS A 110 -11.68 -4.52 -5.26
C LYS A 110 -11.89 -3.18 -5.97
N ALA A 111 -12.45 -2.21 -5.25
CA ALA A 111 -12.80 -0.90 -5.80
C ALA A 111 -11.59 -0.16 -6.39
N ARG A 112 -11.87 0.69 -7.36
CA ARG A 112 -10.88 1.59 -7.96
C ARG A 112 -11.13 3.02 -7.51
N ILE A 113 -10.06 3.73 -7.19
CA ILE A 113 -10.13 5.17 -6.89
C ILE A 113 -10.50 5.89 -8.18
N THR A 114 -11.61 6.61 -8.15
CA THR A 114 -12.10 7.42 -9.27
C THR A 114 -11.72 8.89 -9.11
N ARG A 115 -11.63 9.35 -7.85
CA ARG A 115 -11.27 10.73 -7.48
C ARG A 115 -10.74 10.75 -6.06
N LEU A 116 -9.86 11.71 -5.76
CA LEU A 116 -9.41 12.05 -4.42
C LEU A 116 -9.61 13.56 -4.19
N GLU A 117 -10.40 13.90 -3.19
CA GLU A 117 -10.70 15.28 -2.77
C GLU A 117 -9.79 15.62 -1.60
N THR A 118 -8.74 16.42 -1.84
CA THR A 118 -7.63 16.62 -0.88
C THR A 118 -7.83 17.78 0.09
N GLU A 119 -8.91 18.55 -0.05
CA GLU A 119 -9.16 19.79 0.67
C GLU A 119 -9.10 19.61 2.20
N ARG A 120 -9.63 18.48 2.70
CA ARG A 120 -9.59 18.19 4.14
C ARG A 120 -8.16 17.89 4.60
N ILE A 121 -7.38 17.12 3.85
CA ILE A 121 -5.99 16.84 4.18
C ILE A 121 -5.20 18.14 4.20
N SER A 122 -5.29 18.95 3.14
CA SER A 122 -4.60 20.24 3.03
C SER A 122 -4.93 21.20 4.18
N SER A 123 -6.22 21.31 4.53
CA SER A 123 -6.65 22.15 5.65
C SER A 123 -6.07 21.73 7.01
N GLU A 124 -5.82 20.43 7.24
CA GLU A 124 -5.22 19.98 8.48
C GLU A 124 -3.70 20.15 8.48
N LEU A 125 -3.03 19.99 7.31
CA LEU A 125 -1.61 20.31 7.15
C LEU A 125 -1.34 21.81 7.39
N GLU A 126 -2.18 22.70 6.85
CA GLU A 126 -2.09 24.16 7.10
C GLU A 126 -2.17 24.53 8.59
N ARG A 127 -2.80 23.67 9.41
CA ARG A 127 -2.85 23.79 10.87
C ARG A 127 -1.65 23.17 11.58
N ASN A 128 -0.62 22.82 10.83
CA ASN A 128 0.59 22.14 11.34
C ASN A 128 0.28 20.83 12.07
N ARG A 129 -0.62 20.02 11.52
CA ARG A 129 -0.99 18.69 12.05
C ARG A 129 -0.48 17.59 11.15
N VAL A 130 -0.02 16.52 11.75
CA VAL A 130 0.17 15.23 11.05
C VAL A 130 -1.21 14.66 10.73
N VAL A 131 -1.45 14.29 9.48
CA VAL A 131 -2.71 13.69 9.03
C VAL A 131 -2.56 12.19 8.91
N VAL A 132 -3.27 11.43 9.75
CA VAL A 132 -3.24 9.96 9.75
C VAL A 132 -4.47 9.44 9.04
N VAL A 133 -4.28 8.79 7.89
CA VAL A 133 -5.34 8.34 6.99
C VAL A 133 -5.49 6.82 7.04
N ALA A 134 -6.72 6.35 7.17
CA ALA A 134 -7.05 4.94 6.97
C ALA A 134 -6.85 4.58 5.48
N GLY A 135 -5.88 3.72 5.21
CA GLY A 135 -5.68 3.17 3.88
C GLY A 135 -6.80 2.21 3.48
N PHE A 136 -6.72 1.64 2.27
CA PHE A 136 -7.56 0.55 1.82
C PHE A 136 -9.04 0.89 1.55
N GLN A 137 -9.60 1.98 2.03
CA GLN A 137 -11.03 2.30 2.04
C GLN A 137 -11.39 3.58 1.29
N GLY A 138 -12.65 3.67 0.83
CA GLY A 138 -13.24 4.86 0.21
C GLY A 138 -14.76 4.79 0.19
N LEU A 139 -15.41 5.74 -0.47
CA LEU A 139 -16.85 5.78 -0.70
C LEU A 139 -17.19 5.72 -2.18
N ASN A 140 -18.19 4.95 -2.54
CA ASN A 140 -18.77 4.96 -3.87
C ASN A 140 -19.86 6.06 -4.02
N LYS A 141 -20.51 6.11 -5.19
CA LYS A 141 -21.54 7.10 -5.49
C LYS A 141 -22.85 6.95 -4.69
N LEU A 142 -23.02 5.83 -3.98
CA LEU A 142 -24.16 5.57 -3.09
C LEU A 142 -23.84 5.87 -1.64
N ASP A 143 -22.65 6.45 -1.38
CA ASP A 143 -22.08 6.63 -0.04
C ASP A 143 -21.89 5.32 0.73
N ASP A 144 -21.80 4.19 0.01
CA ASP A 144 -21.35 2.94 0.60
C ASP A 144 -19.83 2.91 0.74
N ILE A 145 -19.38 2.34 1.85
CA ILE A 145 -17.96 2.05 2.07
C ILE A 145 -17.53 0.96 1.08
N THR A 146 -16.36 1.15 0.48
CA THR A 146 -15.72 0.19 -0.41
C THR A 146 -14.29 -0.02 0.00
N THR A 147 -13.75 -1.21 -0.30
CA THR A 147 -12.34 -1.51 -0.09
C THR A 147 -11.59 -1.72 -1.42
N LEU A 148 -10.30 -1.36 -1.41
CA LEU A 148 -9.47 -1.38 -2.61
C LEU A 148 -8.86 -2.75 -2.93
N GLY A 149 -9.07 -3.74 -2.07
CA GLY A 149 -8.47 -5.06 -2.18
C GLY A 149 -7.00 -5.10 -1.71
N ARG A 150 -6.31 -6.20 -1.97
CA ARG A 150 -4.91 -6.42 -1.54
C ARG A 150 -3.99 -5.28 -1.98
N GLY A 151 -3.10 -4.82 -1.09
CA GLY A 151 -2.22 -3.68 -1.34
C GLY A 151 -2.94 -2.33 -1.42
N GLY A 152 -4.20 -2.27 -0.97
CA GLY A 152 -5.01 -1.06 -1.02
C GLY A 152 -4.41 0.11 -0.24
N SER A 153 -3.74 -0.14 0.88
CA SER A 153 -3.08 0.93 1.66
C SER A 153 -1.88 1.54 0.93
N ASP A 154 -1.09 0.73 0.21
CA ASP A 154 -0.01 1.24 -0.65
C ASP A 154 -0.59 2.10 -1.77
N THR A 155 -1.67 1.62 -2.41
CA THR A 155 -2.40 2.36 -3.43
C THR A 155 -2.96 3.68 -2.89
N SER A 156 -3.49 3.69 -1.65
CA SER A 156 -3.97 4.91 -0.99
C SER A 156 -2.85 5.93 -0.77
N ALA A 157 -1.69 5.48 -0.29
CA ALA A 157 -0.54 6.34 -0.06
C ALA A 157 -0.03 6.98 -1.35
N VAL A 158 0.14 6.19 -2.41
CA VAL A 158 0.56 6.69 -3.72
C VAL A 158 -0.48 7.66 -4.31
N ALA A 159 -1.78 7.38 -4.16
CA ALA A 159 -2.83 8.28 -4.63
C ALA A 159 -2.80 9.63 -3.91
N ILE A 160 -2.58 9.64 -2.59
CA ILE A 160 -2.41 10.89 -1.81
C ILE A 160 -1.16 11.63 -2.28
N ALA A 161 -0.02 10.92 -2.42
CA ALA A 161 1.23 11.53 -2.86
C ALA A 161 1.09 12.16 -4.25
N ALA A 162 0.41 11.49 -5.18
CA ALA A 162 0.13 12.02 -6.51
C ALA A 162 -0.78 13.26 -6.48
N ALA A 163 -1.88 13.20 -5.72
CA ALA A 163 -2.89 14.26 -5.68
C ALA A 163 -2.39 15.53 -4.97
N LEU A 164 -1.52 15.38 -3.97
CA LEU A 164 -0.92 16.48 -3.22
C LEU A 164 0.45 16.93 -3.78
N HIS A 165 0.95 16.28 -4.85
CA HIS A 165 2.29 16.53 -5.39
C HIS A 165 3.37 16.42 -4.31
N ALA A 166 3.32 15.35 -3.51
CA ALA A 166 4.27 15.14 -2.43
C ALA A 166 5.71 14.98 -2.94
N ASP A 167 6.65 15.52 -2.19
CA ASP A 167 8.09 15.42 -2.54
C ASP A 167 8.61 13.98 -2.42
N ARG A 168 8.01 13.17 -1.54
CA ARG A 168 8.34 11.75 -1.34
C ARG A 168 7.14 10.93 -0.90
N CYS A 169 7.11 9.68 -1.36
CA CYS A 169 6.20 8.65 -0.87
C CYS A 169 7.03 7.49 -0.29
N GLN A 170 7.04 7.37 1.03
CA GLN A 170 7.81 6.37 1.78
C GLN A 170 6.91 5.20 2.15
N ILE A 171 7.29 3.99 1.73
CA ILE A 171 6.57 2.74 2.04
C ILE A 171 7.39 1.97 3.07
N PHE A 172 6.95 2.01 4.32
CA PHE A 172 7.55 1.27 5.42
C PHE A 172 7.00 -0.14 5.50
N THR A 173 7.91 -1.10 5.55
CA THR A 173 7.64 -2.54 5.60
C THR A 173 8.54 -3.20 6.66
N ASP A 174 8.50 -4.51 6.77
CA ASP A 174 9.37 -5.34 7.63
C ASP A 174 10.74 -5.64 7.00
N VAL A 175 10.94 -5.29 5.72
CA VAL A 175 12.22 -5.44 5.02
C VAL A 175 12.90 -4.08 4.80
N GLU A 176 14.23 -4.09 4.63
CA GLU A 176 15.04 -2.86 4.52
C GLU A 176 15.05 -2.22 3.13
N GLY A 177 14.32 -2.79 2.18
CA GLY A 177 14.28 -2.33 0.79
C GLY A 177 14.06 -3.49 -0.18
N VAL A 178 14.32 -3.25 -1.46
CA VAL A 178 14.25 -4.25 -2.53
C VAL A 178 15.62 -4.91 -2.66
N TYR A 179 15.64 -6.25 -2.69
CA TYR A 179 16.84 -7.05 -2.82
C TYR A 179 16.90 -7.76 -4.17
N THR A 180 18.09 -8.12 -4.61
CA THR A 180 18.30 -8.90 -5.84
C THR A 180 17.65 -10.28 -5.83
N ALA A 181 17.33 -10.83 -4.67
CA ALA A 181 16.48 -11.99 -4.44
C ALA A 181 15.99 -11.99 -2.99
N ASP A 182 15.05 -12.88 -2.63
CA ASP A 182 14.54 -13.00 -1.25
C ASP A 182 15.69 -13.38 -0.28
N PRO A 183 16.11 -12.50 0.63
CA PRO A 183 17.24 -12.76 1.53
C PRO A 183 16.97 -13.89 2.51
N ARG A 184 15.73 -14.30 2.72
CA ARG A 184 15.34 -15.45 3.55
C ARG A 184 15.61 -16.78 2.84
N LYS A 185 15.72 -16.77 1.51
CA LYS A 185 15.88 -17.98 0.67
C LYS A 185 17.25 -18.06 0.02
N VAL A 186 17.86 -16.93 -0.31
CA VAL A 186 19.12 -16.86 -1.06
C VAL A 186 20.19 -16.18 -0.22
N ARG A 187 21.34 -16.82 -0.06
CA ARG A 187 22.50 -16.22 0.62
C ARG A 187 23.19 -15.21 -0.31
N ASN A 188 23.81 -14.19 0.28
CA ASN A 188 24.55 -13.13 -0.44
C ASN A 188 23.72 -12.26 -1.40
N THR A 189 22.43 -12.07 -1.10
CA THR A 189 21.61 -11.07 -1.79
C THR A 189 22.13 -9.67 -1.50
N ARG A 190 21.96 -8.76 -2.46
CA ARG A 190 22.32 -7.35 -2.31
C ARG A 190 21.06 -6.51 -2.29
N LYS A 191 21.00 -5.54 -1.40
CA LYS A 191 19.97 -4.51 -1.43
C LYS A 191 20.25 -3.57 -2.59
N LEU A 192 19.23 -3.25 -3.36
CA LEU A 192 19.30 -2.28 -4.45
C LEU A 192 19.15 -0.87 -3.87
N GLU A 193 20.01 0.05 -4.25
CA GLU A 193 19.88 1.46 -3.86
C GLU A 193 18.76 2.12 -4.67
N GLU A 194 18.69 1.82 -5.96
CA GLU A 194 17.70 2.35 -6.89
C GLU A 194 17.20 1.22 -7.82
N ILE A 195 15.93 1.30 -8.23
CA ILE A 195 15.31 0.42 -9.22
C ILE A 195 14.29 1.21 -10.03
N THR A 196 14.11 0.86 -11.31
CA THR A 196 13.06 1.49 -12.14
C THR A 196 11.68 0.96 -11.80
N PHE A 197 10.63 1.72 -12.15
CA PHE A 197 9.25 1.25 -11.99
C PHE A 197 9.01 -0.03 -12.78
N ASP A 198 9.55 -0.17 -13.99
CA ASP A 198 9.36 -1.37 -14.83
C ASP A 198 10.01 -2.59 -14.22
N GLU A 199 11.25 -2.49 -13.76
CA GLU A 199 11.93 -3.58 -13.05
C GLU A 199 11.20 -3.97 -11.76
N MET A 200 10.68 -2.98 -11.01
CA MET A 200 9.92 -3.24 -9.80
C MET A 200 8.58 -3.93 -10.09
N LEU A 201 7.89 -3.54 -11.18
CA LEU A 201 6.65 -4.18 -11.63
C LEU A 201 6.89 -5.64 -12.03
N GLU A 202 7.97 -5.93 -12.74
CA GLU A 202 8.33 -7.30 -13.08
C GLU A 202 8.61 -8.13 -11.81
N LEU A 203 9.42 -7.63 -10.89
CA LEU A 203 9.70 -8.33 -9.63
C LEU A 203 8.42 -8.59 -8.82
N ALA A 204 7.56 -7.58 -8.69
CA ALA A 204 6.32 -7.68 -7.95
C ALA A 204 5.31 -8.66 -8.62
N SER A 205 5.25 -8.68 -9.96
CA SER A 205 4.41 -9.61 -10.73
C SER A 205 4.86 -11.06 -10.62
N LEU A 206 6.15 -11.27 -10.41
CA LEU A 206 6.79 -12.59 -10.34
C LEU A 206 7.00 -13.08 -8.91
N GLY A 207 6.35 -12.47 -7.91
CA GLY A 207 6.30 -12.96 -6.54
C GLY A 207 7.14 -12.23 -5.50
N ALA A 208 7.75 -11.09 -5.84
CA ALA A 208 8.38 -10.23 -4.84
C ALA A 208 7.32 -9.42 -4.09
N GLN A 209 7.03 -9.80 -2.84
CA GLN A 209 5.96 -9.24 -2.02
C GLN A 209 6.34 -7.93 -1.29
N VAL A 210 7.26 -7.14 -1.84
CA VAL A 210 7.73 -5.90 -1.20
C VAL A 210 6.78 -4.73 -1.46
N LEU A 211 6.31 -4.60 -2.70
CA LEU A 211 5.34 -3.61 -3.14
C LEU A 211 4.19 -4.28 -3.91
N ASN A 212 3.02 -3.70 -3.83
CA ASN A 212 1.88 -4.15 -4.64
C ASN A 212 1.96 -3.57 -6.06
N ASN A 213 1.71 -4.40 -7.09
CA ASN A 213 1.76 -4.00 -8.50
C ASN A 213 0.94 -2.74 -8.78
N ARG A 214 -0.30 -2.70 -8.29
CA ARG A 214 -1.22 -1.58 -8.51
C ARG A 214 -0.67 -0.26 -7.95
N SER A 215 0.04 -0.29 -6.82
CA SER A 215 0.67 0.90 -6.26
C SER A 215 1.86 1.37 -7.09
N VAL A 216 2.66 0.45 -7.62
CA VAL A 216 3.80 0.77 -8.50
C VAL A 216 3.32 1.31 -9.85
N GLU A 217 2.28 0.69 -10.45
CA GLU A 217 1.64 1.21 -11.67
C GLU A 217 1.12 2.64 -11.49
N LEU A 218 0.47 2.91 -10.35
CA LEU A 218 -0.03 4.23 -10.03
C LEU A 218 1.11 5.23 -9.83
N ALA A 219 2.18 4.83 -9.13
CA ALA A 219 3.37 5.63 -8.93
C ALA A 219 4.06 5.97 -10.27
N LYS A 220 4.22 5.00 -11.16
CA LYS A 220 4.72 5.21 -12.52
C LYS A 220 3.85 6.18 -13.31
N LYS A 221 2.53 5.97 -13.31
CA LYS A 221 1.57 6.80 -14.05
C LYS A 221 1.63 8.28 -13.67
N TYR A 222 1.83 8.57 -12.38
CA TYR A 222 1.85 9.93 -11.85
C TYR A 222 3.27 10.43 -11.52
N ASN A 223 4.30 9.65 -11.87
CA ASN A 223 5.71 9.93 -11.60
C ASN A 223 5.97 10.26 -10.12
N VAL A 224 5.41 9.46 -9.22
CA VAL A 224 5.62 9.55 -7.78
C VAL A 224 6.81 8.68 -7.40
N GLU A 225 7.92 9.28 -6.98
CA GLU A 225 9.08 8.54 -6.47
C GLU A 225 8.71 7.82 -5.17
N LEU A 226 8.97 6.50 -5.13
CA LEU A 226 8.75 5.69 -3.92
C LEU A 226 10.08 5.41 -3.23
N GLU A 227 10.07 5.42 -1.90
CA GLU A 227 11.19 4.97 -1.08
C GLU A 227 10.72 3.82 -0.19
N VAL A 228 11.31 2.63 -0.38
CA VAL A 228 10.99 1.44 0.41
C VAL A 228 11.94 1.37 1.59
N LEU A 229 11.39 1.36 2.80
CA LEU A 229 12.12 1.48 4.06
C LEU A 229 11.68 0.42 5.06
N SER A 230 12.57 0.09 6.00
CA SER A 230 12.18 -0.72 7.16
C SER A 230 11.59 0.17 8.26
N SER A 231 10.45 -0.27 8.82
CA SER A 231 9.92 0.33 10.05
C SER A 231 10.68 -0.09 11.31
N LEU A 232 11.61 -1.06 11.20
CA LEU A 232 12.33 -1.66 12.32
C LEU A 232 13.78 -1.21 12.40
N ASN A 233 14.44 -1.13 11.25
CA ASN A 233 15.85 -0.81 11.13
C ASN A 233 16.01 0.52 10.38
N PRO A 234 16.53 1.57 11.01
CA PRO A 234 16.69 2.88 10.38
C PRO A 234 17.93 2.90 9.46
N VAL A 235 17.84 2.20 8.34
CA VAL A 235 18.88 2.15 7.31
C VAL A 235 18.33 2.74 6.00
N PRO A 236 19.19 3.29 5.11
CA PRO A 236 18.74 3.75 3.79
C PRO A 236 17.96 2.67 3.06
N GLY A 237 16.86 3.04 2.44
CA GLY A 237 15.98 2.13 1.70
C GLY A 237 16.38 1.93 0.24
N THR A 238 15.41 1.52 -0.57
CA THR A 238 15.49 1.45 -2.04
C THR A 238 14.60 2.51 -2.65
N ILE A 239 15.12 3.31 -3.58
CA ILE A 239 14.35 4.29 -4.34
C ILE A 239 13.81 3.63 -5.61
N VAL A 240 12.49 3.77 -5.82
CA VAL A 240 11.80 3.32 -7.05
C VAL A 240 11.40 4.56 -7.84
N LYS A 241 11.92 4.71 -9.05
CA LYS A 241 11.74 5.89 -9.91
C LYS A 241 11.82 5.55 -11.40
N GLU A 242 11.58 6.52 -12.28
CA GLU A 242 11.57 6.29 -13.73
C GLU A 242 12.97 5.99 -14.29
N VAL A 243 13.98 6.72 -13.86
CA VAL A 243 15.36 6.59 -14.37
C VAL A 243 16.34 6.41 -13.23
N VAL A 244 17.16 5.38 -13.31
CA VAL A 244 18.25 5.11 -12.36
C VAL A 244 19.61 5.52 -12.95
N LYS A 245 20.57 5.83 -12.08
CA LYS A 245 21.87 6.38 -12.50
C LYS A 245 22.76 5.37 -13.22
N ASP A 246 22.63 4.09 -12.92
CA ASP A 246 23.49 3.03 -13.48
C ASP A 246 22.68 2.11 -14.39
N MET A 247 22.55 2.48 -15.67
CA MET A 247 21.78 1.72 -16.66
C MET A 247 22.56 0.57 -17.29
N GLU A 248 23.91 0.56 -17.25
CA GLU A 248 24.73 -0.42 -17.97
C GLU A 248 25.47 -1.44 -17.07
N GLY A 249 25.50 -1.23 -15.76
CA GLY A 249 26.34 -2.00 -14.85
C GLY A 249 25.83 -3.39 -14.47
N MET A 250 24.52 -3.65 -14.56
CA MET A 250 23.93 -4.91 -14.07
C MET A 250 22.88 -5.44 -15.07
N LEU A 251 23.21 -6.50 -15.79
CA LEU A 251 22.30 -7.15 -16.77
C LEU A 251 21.08 -7.80 -16.11
N ILE A 252 21.21 -8.27 -14.86
CA ILE A 252 20.12 -8.88 -14.07
C ILE A 252 20.01 -8.13 -12.76
N LYS A 253 18.92 -7.39 -12.56
CA LYS A 253 18.67 -6.62 -11.35
C LYS A 253 18.16 -7.49 -10.19
N GLY A 254 17.41 -8.55 -10.50
CA GLY A 254 16.87 -9.41 -9.48
C GLY A 254 16.25 -10.68 -10.03
N VAL A 255 15.93 -11.60 -9.10
CA VAL A 255 15.22 -12.85 -9.38
C VAL A 255 14.11 -12.99 -8.36
N ALA A 256 12.88 -13.10 -8.81
CA ALA A 256 11.72 -13.41 -8.00
C ALA A 256 11.29 -14.87 -8.23
N LYS A 257 10.64 -15.48 -7.23
CA LYS A 257 10.08 -16.83 -7.31
C LYS A 257 8.64 -16.80 -6.87
N ASP A 258 7.75 -17.21 -7.75
CA ASP A 258 6.38 -17.56 -7.41
C ASP A 258 6.28 -19.08 -7.16
N THR A 259 5.62 -19.47 -6.08
CA THR A 259 5.41 -20.89 -5.70
C THR A 259 3.95 -21.29 -5.70
N ASP A 260 3.04 -20.31 -5.88
CA ASP A 260 1.58 -20.51 -5.87
C ASP A 260 1.04 -20.40 -7.30
N VAL A 261 1.56 -21.26 -8.17
CA VAL A 261 1.19 -21.32 -9.59
C VAL A 261 0.67 -22.68 -9.96
N ALA A 262 -0.38 -22.72 -10.79
CA ALA A 262 -0.87 -23.92 -11.44
C ALA A 262 -0.57 -23.85 -12.93
N VAL A 263 -0.11 -24.95 -13.53
CA VAL A 263 0.09 -25.09 -14.97
C VAL A 263 -1.06 -25.92 -15.54
N ILE A 264 -1.86 -25.31 -16.42
CA ILE A 264 -2.93 -26.00 -17.14
C ILE A 264 -2.51 -26.12 -18.60
N THR A 265 -2.37 -27.35 -19.07
CA THR A 265 -2.06 -27.63 -20.48
C THR A 265 -3.31 -28.14 -21.20
N ILE A 266 -3.75 -27.42 -22.22
CA ILE A 266 -4.89 -27.83 -23.06
C ILE A 266 -4.33 -28.34 -24.39
N LEU A 267 -4.58 -29.62 -24.67
CA LEU A 267 -4.10 -30.28 -25.87
C LEU A 267 -5.18 -30.24 -26.96
N ASN A 268 -4.74 -30.31 -28.23
CA ASN A 268 -5.60 -30.36 -29.42
C ASN A 268 -6.62 -29.19 -29.49
N VAL A 269 -6.17 -28.00 -29.12
CA VAL A 269 -7.01 -26.78 -29.23
C VAL A 269 -7.26 -26.50 -30.73
N PRO A 270 -8.52 -26.47 -31.21
CA PRO A 270 -8.81 -26.15 -32.60
C PRO A 270 -8.42 -24.69 -32.90
N ASP A 271 -7.82 -24.46 -34.07
CA ASP A 271 -7.48 -23.13 -34.56
C ASP A 271 -8.71 -22.47 -35.20
N GLU A 272 -9.68 -22.16 -34.34
CA GLU A 272 -10.94 -21.49 -34.72
C GLU A 272 -11.11 -20.17 -33.99
N PRO A 273 -11.69 -19.13 -34.67
CA PRO A 273 -11.99 -17.88 -34.02
C PRO A 273 -12.87 -18.04 -32.77
N GLY A 274 -12.47 -17.46 -31.66
CA GLY A 274 -13.19 -17.50 -30.38
C GLY A 274 -12.85 -18.65 -29.44
N THR A 275 -12.00 -19.61 -29.82
CA THR A 275 -11.59 -20.73 -28.96
C THR A 275 -10.86 -20.23 -27.72
N SER A 276 -9.90 -19.31 -27.86
CA SER A 276 -9.20 -18.69 -26.74
C SER A 276 -10.16 -17.95 -25.78
N PHE A 277 -11.15 -17.24 -26.33
CA PHE A 277 -12.17 -16.56 -25.52
C PHE A 277 -12.98 -17.55 -24.66
N LYS A 278 -13.38 -18.70 -25.22
CA LYS A 278 -14.11 -19.73 -24.47
C LYS A 278 -13.24 -20.32 -23.34
N ILE A 279 -11.95 -20.60 -23.63
CA ILE A 279 -11.02 -21.16 -22.64
C ILE A 279 -10.80 -20.17 -21.50
N PHE A 280 -10.43 -18.93 -21.80
CA PHE A 280 -10.17 -17.92 -20.77
C PHE A 280 -11.42 -17.48 -20.02
N GLY A 281 -12.60 -17.51 -20.68
CA GLY A 281 -13.86 -17.24 -20.01
C GLY A 281 -14.30 -18.30 -18.99
N LEU A 282 -13.74 -19.51 -19.04
CA LEU A 282 -13.94 -20.56 -18.03
C LEU A 282 -12.96 -20.45 -16.86
N LEU A 283 -11.81 -19.77 -17.06
CA LEU A 283 -10.76 -19.61 -16.07
C LEU A 283 -10.85 -18.28 -15.30
N ALA A 284 -11.63 -17.33 -15.80
CA ALA A 284 -11.86 -16.03 -15.20
C ALA A 284 -13.04 -16.04 -14.23
#